data_3e77ed6767801667218740f2f195050c
#
_entry.id   3e77ed6767801667218740f2f195050c
#
_cell.length_a   1.000
_cell.length_b   1.000
_cell.length_c   1.000
_cell.angle_alpha   90.00
_cell.angle_beta   90.00
_cell.angle_gamma   90.00
#
_symmetry.space_group_name_H-M   'P 1'
#
loop_
_entity.id
_entity.type
_entity.pdbx_description
1 polymer ?
#
loop_
_entity_poly.entity_id
_entity_poly.type
_entity_poly.pdbx_seq_one_letter_code
_entity_poly.pdbx_strand_id
1 'polypeptide(L)'
;MKVDYLIVGAGFTGATLAERLAAAGKRVLVVDRRDHIGGNAYDEMDPHGVLVHRYGPHIFHTNSKKVFDYLSRFTEWRPYYHRVRAVVEGKEVPLPFSLATLRALFSPRLADRLEEKLSARFGYGARVPILRRREEED
;
A
#
# COMPACT_ATOMS: atom_id res chain seq x y z
N MET A 1 -36.20 15.15 -6.74
CA MET A 1 -35.74 14.64 -5.42
C MET A 1 -35.02 15.76 -4.70
N LYS A 2 -35.35 16.06 -3.43
CA LYS A 2 -34.67 17.09 -2.65
C LYS A 2 -33.57 16.42 -1.80
N VAL A 3 -32.32 16.81 -1.98
CA VAL A 3 -31.16 16.30 -1.21
C VAL A 3 -30.49 17.44 -0.47
N ASP A 4 -29.82 17.13 0.62
CA ASP A 4 -29.11 18.12 1.43
C ASP A 4 -27.65 18.26 0.97
N TYR A 5 -27.09 17.18 0.40
CA TYR A 5 -25.73 17.15 -0.13
C TYR A 5 -25.64 16.36 -1.43
N LEU A 6 -24.87 16.89 -2.36
CA LEU A 6 -24.41 16.21 -3.57
C LEU A 6 -22.91 15.91 -3.43
N ILE A 7 -22.54 14.63 -3.57
CA ILE A 7 -21.15 14.19 -3.56
C ILE A 7 -20.78 13.69 -4.95
N VAL A 8 -19.74 14.24 -5.52
CA VAL A 8 -19.22 13.85 -6.83
C VAL A 8 -18.00 12.95 -6.62
N GLY A 9 -18.10 11.69 -7.03
CA GLY A 9 -17.10 10.65 -6.88
C GLY A 9 -17.47 9.65 -5.79
N ALA A 10 -17.55 8.36 -6.15
CA ALA A 10 -17.90 7.23 -5.29
C ALA A 10 -16.67 6.41 -4.86
N GLY A 11 -15.49 7.03 -4.78
CA GLY A 11 -14.29 6.45 -4.18
C GLY A 11 -14.33 6.53 -2.65
N PHE A 12 -13.23 6.17 -1.96
CA PHE A 12 -13.16 6.13 -0.49
C PHE A 12 -13.58 7.46 0.17
N THR A 13 -13.14 8.58 -0.36
CA THR A 13 -13.49 9.91 0.20
C THR A 13 -14.98 10.17 0.10
N GLY A 14 -15.56 10.00 -1.09
CA GLY A 14 -16.99 10.24 -1.31
C GLY A 14 -17.87 9.28 -0.52
N ALA A 15 -17.51 8.00 -0.48
CA ALA A 15 -18.23 6.99 0.29
C ALA A 15 -18.19 7.28 1.80
N THR A 16 -17.02 7.68 2.34
CA THR A 16 -16.88 8.05 3.74
C THR A 16 -17.72 9.29 4.09
N LEU A 17 -17.68 10.32 3.26
CA LEU A 17 -18.50 11.52 3.46
C LEU A 17 -19.99 11.20 3.40
N ALA A 18 -20.41 10.39 2.42
CA ALA A 18 -21.80 9.98 2.28
C ALA A 18 -22.30 9.24 3.52
N GLU A 19 -21.52 8.27 4.00
CA GLU A 19 -21.87 7.50 5.19
C GLU A 19 -21.95 8.39 6.44
N ARG A 20 -20.97 9.26 6.66
CA ARG A 20 -20.96 10.16 7.82
C ARG A 20 -22.11 11.17 7.80
N LEU A 21 -22.44 11.74 6.64
CA LEU A 21 -23.57 12.65 6.49
C LEU A 21 -24.91 11.93 6.66
N ALA A 22 -25.06 10.74 6.07
CA ALA A 22 -26.26 9.94 6.23
C ALA A 22 -26.46 9.50 7.70
N ALA A 23 -25.39 9.11 8.39
CA ALA A 23 -25.43 8.80 9.82
C ALA A 23 -25.84 10.01 10.68
N ALA A 24 -25.57 11.24 10.20
CA ALA A 24 -26.03 12.50 10.82
C ALA A 24 -27.45 12.93 10.34
N GLY A 25 -28.22 12.02 9.72
CA GLY A 25 -29.61 12.27 9.27
C GLY A 25 -29.73 13.15 8.03
N LYS A 26 -28.67 13.35 7.24
CA LYS A 26 -28.70 14.12 6.00
C LYS A 26 -29.04 13.24 4.82
N ARG A 27 -29.80 13.82 3.86
CA ARG A 27 -30.07 13.14 2.57
C ARG A 27 -28.95 13.43 1.61
N VAL A 28 -28.27 12.38 1.16
CA VAL A 28 -27.07 12.50 0.31
C VAL A 28 -27.32 11.83 -1.03
N LEU A 29 -26.93 12.50 -2.11
CA LEU A 29 -26.83 11.92 -3.45
C LEU A 29 -25.34 11.81 -3.79
N VAL A 30 -24.92 10.60 -4.16
CA VAL A 30 -23.57 10.37 -4.69
C VAL A 30 -23.68 10.11 -6.19
N VAL A 31 -22.85 10.79 -6.97
CA VAL A 31 -22.74 10.59 -8.42
C VAL A 31 -21.29 10.29 -8.78
N ASP A 32 -21.09 9.38 -9.73
CA ASP A 32 -19.76 9.10 -10.28
C ASP A 32 -19.87 9.04 -11.81
N ARG A 33 -18.76 9.34 -12.49
CA ARG A 33 -18.67 9.21 -13.94
C ARG A 33 -18.48 7.76 -14.41
N ARG A 34 -18.03 6.89 -13.50
CA ARG A 34 -17.81 5.46 -13.75
C ARG A 34 -19.10 4.71 -13.51
N ASP A 35 -19.23 3.57 -14.13
CA ASP A 35 -20.35 2.62 -14.01
C ASP A 35 -20.26 1.73 -12.77
N HIS A 36 -19.26 1.98 -11.91
CA HIS A 36 -19.01 1.26 -10.67
C HIS A 36 -18.64 2.21 -9.52
N ILE A 37 -18.80 1.75 -8.29
CA ILE A 37 -18.33 2.40 -7.06
C ILE A 37 -16.89 1.95 -6.71
N GLY A 38 -16.31 2.52 -5.64
CA GLY A 38 -14.98 2.13 -5.14
C GLY A 38 -13.83 2.96 -5.71
N GLY A 39 -14.07 3.74 -6.77
CA GLY A 39 -13.02 4.56 -7.38
C GLY A 39 -11.84 3.71 -7.89
N ASN A 40 -10.61 4.09 -7.55
CA ASN A 40 -9.42 3.33 -7.95
C ASN A 40 -9.20 2.05 -7.12
N ALA A 41 -9.97 1.83 -6.06
CA ALA A 41 -9.93 0.61 -5.26
C ALA A 41 -11.00 -0.40 -5.71
N TYR A 42 -11.43 -0.31 -6.98
CA TYR A 42 -12.40 -1.23 -7.55
C TYR A 42 -11.73 -2.50 -8.03
N ASP A 43 -12.31 -3.62 -7.60
CA ASP A 43 -11.95 -4.96 -8.03
C ASP A 43 -13.08 -5.56 -8.86
N GLU A 44 -12.73 -6.34 -9.87
CA GLU A 44 -13.69 -7.06 -10.69
C GLU A 44 -13.23 -8.50 -10.94
N MET A 45 -14.21 -9.37 -11.17
CA MET A 45 -13.91 -10.73 -11.62
C MET A 45 -13.55 -10.71 -13.10
N ASP A 46 -12.42 -11.30 -13.45
CA ASP A 46 -12.07 -11.52 -14.84
C ASP A 46 -12.90 -12.67 -15.46
N PRO A 47 -12.84 -12.88 -16.79
CA PRO A 47 -13.57 -13.98 -17.45
C PRO A 47 -13.19 -15.38 -16.95
N HIS A 48 -12.08 -15.53 -16.24
CA HIS A 48 -11.60 -16.81 -15.70
C HIS A 48 -11.98 -16.98 -14.21
N GLY A 49 -12.72 -16.03 -13.63
CA GLY A 49 -13.15 -16.08 -12.23
C GLY A 49 -12.08 -15.63 -11.24
N VAL A 50 -11.08 -14.90 -11.69
CA VAL A 50 -10.04 -14.32 -10.84
C VAL A 50 -10.40 -12.89 -10.48
N LEU A 51 -10.37 -12.55 -9.20
CA LEU A 51 -10.57 -11.18 -8.74
C LEU A 51 -9.33 -10.36 -9.03
N VAL A 52 -9.47 -9.33 -9.86
CA VAL A 52 -8.38 -8.47 -10.31
C VAL A 52 -8.59 -7.01 -9.91
N HIS A 53 -7.49 -6.33 -9.62
CA HIS A 53 -7.48 -4.89 -9.34
C HIS A 53 -7.50 -4.12 -10.66
N ARG A 54 -8.63 -3.53 -11.03
CA ARG A 54 -8.81 -2.88 -12.34
C ARG A 54 -7.87 -1.70 -12.59
N TYR A 55 -7.52 -0.95 -11.54
CA TYR A 55 -6.73 0.28 -11.65
C TYR A 55 -5.34 0.17 -11.04
N GLY A 56 -4.86 -1.04 -10.88
CA GLY A 56 -3.56 -1.33 -10.30
C GLY A 56 -3.64 -1.74 -8.82
N PRO A 57 -2.56 -2.31 -8.29
CA PRO A 57 -2.54 -2.87 -6.95
C PRO A 57 -2.92 -1.83 -5.89
N HIS A 58 -3.85 -2.17 -5.04
CA HIS A 58 -4.20 -1.37 -3.86
C HIS A 58 -4.27 -2.28 -2.64
N ILE A 59 -3.53 -1.89 -1.61
CA ILE A 59 -3.41 -2.63 -0.36
C ILE A 59 -3.65 -1.63 0.76
N PHE A 60 -4.59 -1.96 1.65
CA PHE A 60 -4.84 -1.13 2.81
C PHE A 60 -3.75 -1.32 3.87
N HIS A 61 -3.20 -0.22 4.33
CA HIS A 61 -2.33 -0.18 5.50
C HIS A 61 -2.57 1.12 6.27
N THR A 62 -2.49 1.07 7.59
CA THR A 62 -2.66 2.25 8.45
C THR A 62 -2.00 2.02 9.81
N ASN A 63 -1.49 3.10 10.40
CA ASN A 63 -1.07 3.15 11.80
C ASN A 63 -2.16 3.76 12.70
N SER A 64 -3.29 4.16 12.13
CA SER A 64 -4.39 4.76 12.87
C SER A 64 -5.43 3.70 13.24
N LYS A 65 -5.50 3.38 14.53
CA LYS A 65 -6.55 2.49 15.06
C LYS A 65 -7.96 2.99 14.73
N LYS A 66 -8.18 4.31 14.78
CA LYS A 66 -9.48 4.93 14.45
C LYS A 66 -9.91 4.63 13.01
N VAL A 67 -8.97 4.71 12.05
CA VAL A 67 -9.24 4.41 10.64
C VAL A 67 -9.51 2.92 10.45
N PHE A 68 -8.70 2.07 11.08
CA PHE A 68 -8.88 0.62 11.03
C PHE A 68 -10.25 0.21 11.57
N ASP A 69 -10.61 0.66 12.78
CA ASP A 69 -11.89 0.34 13.43
C ASP A 69 -13.08 0.83 12.60
N TYR A 70 -12.97 2.03 12.00
CA TYR A 70 -14.02 2.58 11.15
C TYR A 70 -14.25 1.72 9.91
N LEU A 71 -13.19 1.38 9.18
CA LEU A 71 -13.30 0.59 7.96
C LEU A 71 -13.68 -0.87 8.23
N SER A 72 -13.28 -1.43 9.36
CA SER A 72 -13.66 -2.79 9.79
C SER A 72 -15.17 -2.98 9.99
N ARG A 73 -15.95 -1.90 10.01
CA ARG A 73 -17.41 -1.97 10.03
C ARG A 73 -18.01 -2.41 8.69
N PHE A 74 -17.24 -2.30 7.61
CA PHE A 74 -17.73 -2.47 6.23
C PHE A 74 -17.06 -3.62 5.51
N THR A 75 -16.01 -4.23 6.07
CA THR A 75 -15.26 -5.29 5.41
C THR A 75 -14.64 -6.26 6.41
N GLU A 76 -14.35 -7.45 5.94
CA GLU A 76 -13.47 -8.42 6.59
C GLU A 76 -12.08 -8.32 5.98
N TRP A 77 -11.06 -8.22 6.85
CA TRP A 77 -9.69 -8.07 6.43
C TRP A 77 -9.05 -9.41 6.10
N ARG A 78 -8.36 -9.48 4.96
CA ARG A 78 -7.48 -10.59 4.61
C ARG A 78 -6.03 -10.15 4.80
N PRO A 79 -5.26 -10.76 5.73
CA PRO A 79 -3.85 -10.44 5.89
C PRO A 79 -3.09 -10.70 4.59
N TYR A 80 -2.34 -9.69 4.14
CA TYR A 80 -1.55 -9.77 2.94
C TYR A 80 -0.15 -9.21 3.19
N TYR A 81 0.87 -10.02 2.94
CA TYR A 81 2.27 -9.64 3.09
C TYR A 81 2.87 -9.40 1.70
N HIS A 82 2.88 -8.16 1.29
CA HIS A 82 3.40 -7.77 -0.02
C HIS A 82 4.92 -7.98 -0.09
N ARG A 83 5.37 -8.73 -1.09
CA ARG A 83 6.78 -9.01 -1.34
C ARG A 83 7.14 -8.48 -2.72
N VAL A 84 7.90 -7.40 -2.76
CA VAL A 84 8.44 -6.86 -4.01
C VAL A 84 9.75 -7.54 -4.33
N ARG A 85 9.94 -7.84 -5.60
CA ARG A 85 11.21 -8.36 -6.13
C ARG A 85 11.67 -7.47 -7.28
N ALA A 86 12.98 -7.34 -7.44
CA ALA A 86 13.60 -6.71 -8.59
C ALA A 86 14.46 -7.71 -9.33
N VAL A 87 14.66 -7.48 -10.61
CA VAL A 87 15.66 -8.21 -11.40
C VAL A 87 16.91 -7.34 -11.52
N VAL A 88 18.03 -7.81 -10.98
CA VAL A 88 19.33 -7.15 -11.02
C VAL A 88 20.34 -8.13 -11.61
N GLU A 89 20.95 -7.76 -12.74
CA GLU A 89 21.90 -8.63 -13.45
C GLU A 89 21.35 -10.05 -13.72
N GLY A 90 20.06 -10.13 -14.09
CA GLY A 90 19.38 -11.40 -14.36
C GLY A 90 18.99 -12.21 -13.13
N LYS A 91 19.23 -11.72 -11.91
CA LYS A 91 18.84 -12.37 -10.66
C LYS A 91 17.64 -11.67 -10.02
N GLU A 92 16.66 -12.46 -9.57
CA GLU A 92 15.57 -11.94 -8.75
C GLU A 92 16.03 -11.71 -7.31
N VAL A 93 15.86 -10.49 -6.82
CA VAL A 93 16.26 -10.09 -5.47
C VAL A 93 15.13 -9.42 -4.71
N PRO A 94 15.09 -9.51 -3.37
CA PRO A 94 14.10 -8.80 -2.56
C PRO A 94 14.25 -7.27 -2.65
N LEU A 95 13.11 -6.56 -2.65
CA LEU A 95 13.02 -5.13 -2.44
C LEU A 95 12.15 -4.83 -1.21
N PRO A 96 12.43 -3.75 -0.44
CA PRO A 96 13.58 -2.84 -0.57
C PRO A 96 14.92 -3.54 -0.30
N PHE A 97 16.02 -2.87 -0.67
CA PHE A 97 17.37 -3.37 -0.40
C PHE A 97 17.54 -3.76 1.08
N SER A 98 18.09 -4.93 1.32
CA SER A 98 18.24 -5.53 2.65
C SER A 98 19.46 -6.45 2.70
N LEU A 99 19.78 -6.99 3.87
CA LEU A 99 20.82 -8.02 4.01
C LEU A 99 20.53 -9.26 3.14
N ALA A 100 19.27 -9.62 2.96
CA ALA A 100 18.88 -10.68 2.04
C ALA A 100 19.22 -10.34 0.58
N THR A 101 19.12 -9.08 0.19
CA THR A 101 19.52 -8.60 -1.14
C THR A 101 21.02 -8.71 -1.33
N LEU A 102 21.84 -8.36 -0.30
CA LEU A 102 23.29 -8.56 -0.32
C LEU A 102 23.66 -10.03 -0.56
N ARG A 103 23.04 -10.93 0.19
CA ARG A 103 23.32 -12.37 0.09
C ARG A 103 22.90 -12.98 -1.23
N ALA A 104 21.89 -12.40 -1.89
CA ALA A 104 21.43 -12.84 -3.20
C ALA A 104 22.34 -12.35 -4.36
N LEU A 105 22.94 -11.17 -4.22
CA LEU A 105 23.74 -10.53 -5.27
C LEU A 105 25.23 -10.87 -5.20
N PHE A 106 25.80 -10.85 -4.01
CA PHE A 106 27.25 -10.95 -3.82
C PHE A 106 27.72 -12.34 -3.38
N SER A 107 29.00 -12.62 -3.59
CA SER A 107 29.59 -13.86 -3.06
C SER A 107 29.51 -13.88 -1.52
N PRO A 108 29.43 -15.06 -0.88
CA PRO A 108 29.25 -15.16 0.58
C PRO A 108 30.25 -14.31 1.36
N ARG A 109 31.54 -14.41 1.01
CA ARG A 109 32.61 -13.65 1.66
C ARG A 109 32.44 -12.13 1.56
N LEU A 110 31.96 -11.63 0.41
CA LEU A 110 31.71 -10.19 0.23
C LEU A 110 30.44 -9.77 0.95
N ALA A 111 29.38 -10.58 0.88
CA ALA A 111 28.13 -10.32 1.59
C ALA A 111 28.34 -10.21 3.10
N ASP A 112 29.11 -11.15 3.70
CA ASP A 112 29.43 -11.13 5.14
C ASP A 112 30.19 -9.86 5.54
N ARG A 113 31.20 -9.46 4.76
CA ARG A 113 31.95 -8.22 5.01
C ARG A 113 31.09 -6.95 4.91
N LEU A 114 30.17 -6.92 3.95
CA LEU A 114 29.27 -5.78 3.77
C LEU A 114 28.23 -5.74 4.89
N GLU A 115 27.70 -6.90 5.29
CA GLU A 115 26.77 -7.00 6.42
C GLU A 115 27.44 -6.54 7.73
N GLU A 116 28.68 -6.98 7.99
CA GLU A 116 29.45 -6.56 9.15
C GLU A 116 29.65 -5.03 9.17
N LYS A 117 30.08 -4.45 8.03
CA LYS A 117 30.24 -2.98 7.90
C LYS A 117 28.94 -2.22 8.13
N LEU A 118 27.84 -2.68 7.53
CA LEU A 118 26.54 -2.03 7.67
C LEU A 118 26.02 -2.13 9.10
N SER A 119 26.14 -3.30 9.71
CA SER A 119 25.72 -3.53 11.09
C SER A 119 26.54 -2.75 12.10
N ALA A 120 27.86 -2.64 11.89
CA ALA A 120 28.72 -1.82 12.74
C ALA A 120 28.41 -0.32 12.63
N ARG A 121 28.05 0.17 11.43
CA ARG A 121 27.79 1.60 11.20
C ARG A 121 26.39 2.01 11.64
N PHE A 122 25.37 1.19 11.38
CA PHE A 122 23.96 1.57 11.52
C PHE A 122 23.20 0.75 12.57
N GLY A 123 23.80 -0.30 13.11
CA GLY A 123 23.12 -1.27 13.97
C GLY A 123 22.36 -2.35 13.17
N TYR A 124 22.21 -3.52 13.75
CA TYR A 124 21.46 -4.62 13.17
C TYR A 124 19.96 -4.27 13.08
N GLY A 125 19.35 -4.50 11.94
CA GLY A 125 17.92 -4.20 11.72
C GLY A 125 17.58 -2.73 11.51
N ALA A 126 18.58 -1.83 11.43
CA ALA A 126 18.35 -0.42 11.18
C ALA A 126 17.71 -0.16 9.80
N ARG A 127 16.79 0.82 9.75
CA ARG A 127 16.23 1.35 8.51
C ARG A 127 16.92 2.68 8.20
N VAL A 128 17.77 2.68 7.19
CA VAL A 128 18.52 3.86 6.79
C VAL A 128 17.93 4.44 5.51
N PRO A 129 17.38 5.68 5.52
CA PRO A 129 16.93 6.35 4.31
C PRO A 129 18.10 6.59 3.37
N ILE A 130 17.94 6.21 2.09
CA ILE A 130 19.02 6.33 1.09
C ILE A 130 19.49 7.78 0.89
N LEU A 131 18.63 8.77 1.09
CA LEU A 131 18.94 10.18 0.94
C LEU A 131 19.91 10.68 2.02
N ARG A 132 19.85 10.16 3.25
CA ARG A 132 20.81 10.50 4.33
C ARG A 132 22.23 10.04 4.05
N ARG A 133 22.39 9.08 3.14
CA ARG A 133 23.69 8.55 2.79
C ARG A 133 24.47 9.43 1.83
N ARG A 134 23.77 10.26 1.02
CA ARG A 134 24.38 11.20 0.08
C ARG A 134 24.95 12.45 0.78
N GLU A 135 24.37 12.84 1.92
CA GLU A 135 24.81 14.01 2.70
C GLU A 135 26.10 13.73 3.52
N GLU A 136 26.50 12.47 3.65
CA GLU A 136 27.69 12.07 4.43
C GLU A 136 28.91 11.74 3.54
N GLU A 137 28.77 11.78 2.22
CA GLU A 137 29.84 11.49 1.25
C GLU A 137 30.40 12.78 0.59
N ASP A 138 29.81 13.95 0.86
CA ASP A 138 30.27 15.30 0.51
C ASP A 138 30.96 15.99 1.71
#